data_b0183d8122104d4549b41a57bb1738e5
#
_entry.id   b0183d8122104d4549b41a57bb1738e5
#
_cell.length_a   1.000
_cell.length_b   1.000
_cell.length_c   1.000
_cell.angle_alpha   90.00
_cell.angle_beta   90.00
_cell.angle_gamma   90.00
#
_symmetry.space_group_name_H-M   'P 1'
#
loop_
_entity.id
_entity.type
_entity.pdbx_description
1 polymer ?
#
loop_
_entity_poly.entity_id
_entity_poly.type
_entity_poly.pdbx_seq_one_letter_code
_entity_poly.pdbx_strand_id
1 'polypeptide(L)'
;MYLKCLYICNDFRNENQKTIKEEIFMVSRADLKQELMDAGIRPSVQRLAIFEYVRQSCQHPTAEVVYEALREELGSLSLTTVYNTLKLFVDAGLISMLTIDDTFRCFDGNRSCHAHFRCNNCGKIIDLKMKKDFISLVEGGEGYKITDAQLYLKGLCPNCIKK
;
A
#
# COMPACT_ATOMS: atom_id res chain seq x y z
N MET A 1 10.35 -17.75 -6.97
CA MET A 1 9.52 -18.63 -6.12
C MET A 1 8.78 -17.75 -5.10
N TYR A 2 7.81 -16.94 -5.59
CA TYR A 2 7.08 -15.90 -4.81
C TYR A 2 5.63 -16.34 -4.53
N LEU A 3 5.47 -17.48 -3.87
CA LEU A 3 4.14 -18.03 -3.51
C LEU A 3 3.74 -17.78 -2.04
N LYS A 4 4.45 -16.91 -1.30
CA LYS A 4 4.19 -16.72 0.13
C LYS A 4 3.21 -15.60 0.48
N CYS A 5 2.88 -14.70 -0.45
CA CYS A 5 1.94 -13.60 -0.16
C CYS A 5 0.46 -14.01 -0.17
N LEU A 6 0.15 -15.17 -0.76
CA LEU A 6 -1.23 -15.69 -0.87
C LEU A 6 -1.82 -16.24 0.44
N TYR A 7 -1.01 -16.44 1.49
CA TYR A 7 -1.46 -17.17 2.69
C TYR A 7 -1.82 -16.31 3.91
N ILE A 8 -1.49 -15.02 3.93
CA ILE A 8 -1.65 -14.21 5.16
C ILE A 8 -2.92 -13.36 5.18
N CYS A 9 -3.55 -13.12 4.03
CA CYS A 9 -4.88 -12.47 3.97
C CYS A 9 -6.06 -13.41 4.31
N ASN A 10 -5.81 -14.65 4.70
CA ASN A 10 -6.82 -15.71 4.83
C ASN A 10 -7.58 -15.73 6.18
N ASP A 11 -7.27 -14.83 7.13
CA ASP A 11 -7.86 -14.88 8.47
C ASP A 11 -9.26 -14.23 8.60
N PHE A 12 -9.77 -13.63 7.54
CA PHE A 12 -11.14 -13.11 7.52
C PHE A 12 -11.94 -13.70 6.36
N ARG A 13 -12.50 -14.89 6.58
CA ARG A 13 -13.55 -15.46 5.73
C ARG A 13 -14.84 -14.66 5.90
N ASN A 14 -14.95 -13.55 5.20
CA ASN A 14 -16.23 -12.92 4.94
C ASN A 14 -16.42 -12.85 3.43
N GLU A 15 -17.57 -13.28 2.91
CA GLU A 15 -17.87 -13.43 1.47
C GLU A 15 -17.62 -12.16 0.65
N ASN A 16 -17.60 -10.99 1.30
CA ASN A 16 -17.29 -9.69 0.68
C ASN A 16 -15.80 -9.47 0.30
N GLN A 17 -14.86 -10.32 0.79
CA GLN A 17 -13.43 -10.19 0.43
C GLN A 17 -13.05 -11.04 -0.80
N LYS A 18 -13.91 -11.95 -1.23
CA LYS A 18 -13.66 -12.73 -2.44
C LYS A 18 -13.60 -11.85 -3.69
N THR A 19 -14.41 -10.79 -3.72
CA THR A 19 -14.50 -9.84 -4.84
C THR A 19 -13.25 -8.93 -4.95
N ILE A 20 -12.60 -8.58 -3.83
CA ILE A 20 -11.38 -7.74 -3.84
C ILE A 20 -10.17 -8.54 -4.36
N LYS A 21 -10.15 -9.87 -4.12
CA LYS A 21 -9.08 -10.75 -4.62
C LYS A 21 -9.14 -10.98 -6.13
N GLU A 22 -10.30 -10.87 -6.74
CA GLU A 22 -10.46 -11.07 -8.18
C GLU A 22 -10.10 -9.82 -8.99
N GLU A 23 -10.09 -8.64 -8.38
CA GLU A 23 -9.67 -7.37 -9.00
C GLU A 23 -8.19 -6.99 -8.74
N ILE A 24 -7.43 -7.74 -7.94
CA ILE A 24 -5.97 -7.65 -7.97
C ILE A 24 -5.52 -8.33 -9.27
N PHE A 25 -5.76 -7.64 -10.35
CA PHE A 25 -5.16 -7.90 -11.65
C PHE A 25 -3.66 -8.01 -11.42
N MET A 26 -3.08 -9.16 -11.73
CA MET A 26 -1.63 -9.36 -11.66
C MET A 26 -1.00 -8.37 -12.62
N VAL A 27 -0.69 -7.17 -12.12
CA VAL A 27 0.00 -6.13 -12.90
C VAL A 27 1.32 -6.74 -13.34
N SER A 28 1.52 -6.83 -14.65
CA SER A 28 2.74 -7.43 -15.16
C SER A 28 3.94 -6.52 -14.86
N ARG A 29 5.12 -7.13 -14.78
CA ARG A 29 6.36 -6.35 -14.57
C ARG A 29 6.61 -5.36 -15.73
N ALA A 30 6.08 -5.64 -16.91
CA ALA A 30 6.12 -4.74 -18.07
C ALA A 30 5.23 -3.51 -17.83
N ASP A 31 4.03 -3.70 -17.28
CA ASP A 31 3.12 -2.60 -16.95
C ASP A 31 3.71 -1.71 -15.85
N LEU A 32 4.28 -2.31 -14.79
CA LEU A 32 4.96 -1.57 -13.73
C LEU A 32 6.14 -0.75 -14.26
N LYS A 33 6.89 -1.30 -15.21
CA LYS A 33 7.97 -0.57 -15.88
C LYS A 33 7.43 0.61 -16.67
N GLN A 34 6.31 0.44 -17.36
CA GLN A 34 5.67 1.52 -18.10
C GLN A 34 5.13 2.59 -17.16
N GLU A 35 4.47 2.22 -16.05
CA GLU A 35 4.01 3.17 -15.03
C GLU A 35 5.16 4.04 -14.49
N LEU A 36 6.33 3.46 -14.24
CA LEU A 36 7.52 4.23 -13.83
C LEU A 36 7.95 5.24 -14.90
N MET A 37 7.99 4.81 -16.16
CA MET A 37 8.39 5.69 -17.27
C MET A 37 7.39 6.83 -17.48
N ASP A 38 6.10 6.56 -17.39
CA ASP A 38 5.03 7.57 -17.54
C ASP A 38 5.08 8.60 -16.41
N ALA A 39 5.52 8.18 -15.22
CA ALA A 39 5.80 9.07 -14.08
C ALA A 39 7.15 9.80 -14.17
N GLY A 40 7.90 9.68 -15.29
CA GLY A 40 9.22 10.31 -15.47
C GLY A 40 10.34 9.63 -14.67
N ILE A 41 10.11 8.44 -14.14
CA ILE A 41 11.11 7.70 -13.35
C ILE A 41 11.80 6.68 -14.21
N ARG A 42 13.14 6.83 -14.37
CA ARG A 42 13.96 5.83 -15.08
C ARG A 42 13.92 4.49 -14.34
N PRO A 43 13.43 3.41 -14.95
CA PRO A 43 13.41 2.08 -14.31
C PRO A 43 14.83 1.57 -14.06
N SER A 44 15.00 0.90 -12.90
CA SER A 44 16.19 0.09 -12.60
C SER A 44 15.71 -1.22 -11.95
N VAL A 45 16.59 -2.21 -11.85
CA VAL A 45 16.27 -3.49 -11.23
C VAL A 45 15.74 -3.28 -9.80
N GLN A 46 16.42 -2.45 -9.00
CA GLN A 46 16.01 -2.15 -7.62
C GLN A 46 14.67 -1.40 -7.57
N ARG A 47 14.47 -0.36 -8.40
CA ARG A 47 13.21 0.40 -8.43
C ARG A 47 12.02 -0.48 -8.83
N LEU A 48 12.18 -1.32 -9.85
CA LEU A 48 11.13 -2.23 -10.26
C LEU A 48 10.79 -3.24 -9.16
N ALA A 49 11.78 -3.84 -8.51
CA ALA A 49 11.53 -4.81 -7.45
C ALA A 49 10.84 -4.16 -6.23
N ILE A 50 11.25 -2.96 -5.83
CA ILE A 50 10.61 -2.21 -4.74
C ILE A 50 9.17 -1.84 -5.11
N PHE A 51 8.93 -1.38 -6.34
CA PHE A 51 7.60 -1.01 -6.80
C PHE A 51 6.67 -2.23 -6.87
N GLU A 52 7.15 -3.32 -7.45
CA GLU A 52 6.43 -4.60 -7.53
C GLU A 52 6.06 -5.11 -6.13
N TYR A 53 7.00 -5.09 -5.18
CA TYR A 53 6.75 -5.52 -3.82
C TYR A 53 5.63 -4.73 -3.15
N VAL A 54 5.66 -3.40 -3.23
CA VAL A 54 4.64 -2.53 -2.61
C VAL A 54 3.29 -2.68 -3.31
N ARG A 55 3.27 -2.76 -4.64
CA ARG A 55 2.04 -2.92 -5.45
C ARG A 55 1.32 -4.25 -5.19
N GLN A 56 2.07 -5.30 -4.86
CA GLN A 56 1.52 -6.63 -4.56
C GLN A 56 1.26 -6.84 -3.07
N SER A 57 1.73 -5.93 -2.21
CA SER A 57 1.57 -6.07 -0.77
C SER A 57 0.19 -5.59 -0.31
N CYS A 58 -0.54 -6.48 0.38
CA CYS A 58 -1.78 -6.13 1.08
C CYS A 58 -1.52 -5.75 2.56
N GLN A 59 -0.27 -5.58 2.98
CA GLN A 59 0.11 -5.42 4.40
C GLN A 59 0.66 -4.05 4.74
N HIS A 60 0.66 -3.11 3.80
CA HIS A 60 1.20 -1.77 4.00
C HIS A 60 2.62 -1.80 4.60
N PRO A 61 3.63 -2.28 3.85
CA PRO A 61 4.97 -2.51 4.38
C PRO A 61 5.64 -1.20 4.78
N THR A 62 6.50 -1.25 5.80
CA THR A 62 7.49 -0.20 6.06
C THR A 62 8.70 -0.36 5.14
N ALA A 63 9.58 0.64 5.10
CA ALA A 63 10.80 0.56 4.29
C ALA A 63 11.71 -0.60 4.75
N GLU A 64 11.76 -0.87 6.05
CA GLU A 64 12.51 -1.98 6.62
C GLU A 64 11.99 -3.32 6.14
N VAL A 65 10.65 -3.50 6.12
CA VAL A 65 10.01 -4.74 5.63
C VAL A 65 10.33 -4.95 4.16
N VAL A 66 10.28 -3.90 3.34
CA VAL A 66 10.65 -3.97 1.91
C VAL A 66 12.13 -4.33 1.75
N TYR A 67 13.00 -3.69 2.54
CA TYR A 67 14.44 -3.97 2.51
C TYR A 67 14.73 -5.42 2.88
N GLU A 68 14.21 -5.91 4.01
CA GLU A 68 14.43 -7.28 4.45
C GLU A 68 13.92 -8.32 3.44
N ALA A 69 12.82 -8.04 2.76
CA ALA A 69 12.27 -8.94 1.75
C ALA A 69 13.13 -9.02 0.47
N LEU A 70 13.81 -7.93 0.09
CA LEU A 70 14.49 -7.83 -1.21
C LEU A 70 16.02 -7.89 -1.12
N ARG A 71 16.62 -7.73 0.06
CA ARG A 71 18.09 -7.63 0.21
C ARG A 71 18.85 -8.87 -0.24
N GLU A 72 18.28 -10.07 -0.06
CA GLU A 72 18.94 -11.32 -0.46
C GLU A 72 18.97 -11.47 -1.98
N GLU A 73 17.90 -11.08 -2.66
CA GLU A 73 17.82 -11.15 -4.13
C GLU A 73 18.65 -10.08 -4.81
N LEU A 74 18.65 -8.86 -4.24
CA LEU A 74 19.25 -7.70 -4.89
C LEU A 74 20.68 -7.37 -4.41
N GLY A 75 21.28 -8.15 -3.53
CA GLY A 75 22.68 -8.11 -3.07
C GLY A 75 23.30 -6.75 -2.73
N SER A 76 23.11 -5.76 -3.60
CA SER A 76 23.61 -4.38 -3.45
C SER A 76 22.55 -3.39 -2.94
N LEU A 77 21.37 -3.87 -2.53
CA LEU A 77 20.33 -3.01 -1.99
C LEU A 77 20.71 -2.50 -0.61
N SER A 78 20.51 -1.20 -0.35
CA SER A 78 20.64 -0.60 0.97
C SER A 78 19.29 -0.08 1.48
N LEU A 79 19.12 -0.02 2.80
CA LEU A 79 17.93 0.56 3.40
C LEU A 79 17.71 2.02 2.97
N THR A 80 18.78 2.80 2.85
CA THR A 80 18.74 4.17 2.33
C THR A 80 18.23 4.24 0.89
N THR A 81 18.63 3.27 0.05
CA THR A 81 18.10 3.16 -1.33
C THR A 81 16.61 2.88 -1.35
N VAL A 82 16.13 2.02 -0.45
CA VAL A 82 14.70 1.72 -0.32
C VAL A 82 13.93 2.96 0.10
N TYR A 83 14.35 3.67 1.16
CA TYR A 83 13.70 4.91 1.60
C TYR A 83 13.64 5.96 0.49
N ASN A 84 14.77 6.22 -0.19
CA ASN A 84 14.81 7.22 -1.26
C ASN A 84 13.91 6.82 -2.45
N THR A 85 13.85 5.53 -2.76
CA THR A 85 13.02 5.02 -3.86
C THR A 85 11.53 5.11 -3.49
N LEU A 86 11.15 4.73 -2.27
CA LEU A 86 9.76 4.84 -1.80
C LEU A 86 9.31 6.29 -1.77
N LYS A 87 10.18 7.20 -1.27
CA LYS A 87 9.89 8.64 -1.31
C LYS A 87 9.69 9.14 -2.74
N LEU A 88 10.56 8.75 -3.67
CA LEU A 88 10.42 9.10 -5.09
C LEU A 88 9.07 8.64 -5.66
N PHE A 89 8.60 7.45 -5.29
CA PHE A 89 7.31 6.92 -5.75
C PHE A 89 6.13 7.68 -5.13
N VAL A 90 6.23 8.07 -3.85
CA VAL A 90 5.21 8.92 -3.20
C VAL A 90 5.15 10.29 -3.87
N ASP A 91 6.31 10.95 -4.07
CA ASP A 91 6.39 12.26 -4.70
C ASP A 91 5.84 12.25 -6.14
N ALA A 92 5.94 11.11 -6.83
CA ALA A 92 5.38 10.90 -8.17
C ALA A 92 3.91 10.42 -8.17
N GLY A 93 3.28 10.22 -7.01
CA GLY A 93 1.89 9.74 -6.89
C GLY A 93 1.67 8.28 -7.32
N LEU A 94 2.73 7.48 -7.36
CA LEU A 94 2.65 6.05 -7.73
C LEU A 94 2.19 5.17 -6.57
N ILE A 95 2.51 5.56 -5.34
CA ILE A 95 2.10 4.91 -4.09
C ILE A 95 1.74 5.99 -3.08
N SER A 96 1.02 5.61 -2.03
CA SER A 96 0.71 6.48 -0.90
C SER A 96 1.59 6.17 0.31
N MET A 97 1.93 7.21 1.08
CA MET A 97 2.55 7.05 2.39
C MET A 97 1.48 7.24 3.47
N LEU A 98 1.27 6.23 4.30
CA LEU A 98 0.30 6.26 5.37
C LEU A 98 0.90 6.85 6.65
N THR A 99 0.17 7.78 7.25
CA THR A 99 0.51 8.41 8.54
C THR A 99 -0.44 7.98 9.66
N ILE A 100 -1.10 6.83 9.49
CA ILE A 100 -2.05 6.28 10.45
C ILE A 100 -1.41 5.87 11.78
N ASP A 101 -0.10 5.62 11.77
CA ASP A 101 0.73 5.36 12.93
C ASP A 101 1.76 6.48 13.11
N ASP A 102 1.94 6.93 14.35
CA ASP A 102 2.84 8.05 14.65
C ASP A 102 4.32 7.59 14.76
N THR A 103 4.55 6.28 14.91
CA THR A 103 5.89 5.72 15.18
C THR A 103 6.61 5.28 13.91
N PHE A 104 5.88 4.85 12.86
CA PHE A 104 6.48 4.40 11.61
C PHE A 104 5.62 4.75 10.39
N ARG A 105 6.26 4.82 9.24
CA ARG A 105 5.61 5.09 7.96
C ARG A 105 5.37 3.79 7.22
N CYS A 106 4.13 3.57 6.81
CA CYS A 106 3.76 2.47 5.93
C CYS A 106 3.52 2.97 4.53
N PHE A 107 3.68 2.10 3.54
CA PHE A 107 3.48 2.41 2.14
C PHE A 107 2.36 1.55 1.57
N ASP A 108 1.50 2.19 0.79
CA ASP A 108 0.37 1.55 0.13
C ASP A 108 0.47 1.69 -1.39
N GLY A 109 0.46 0.56 -2.07
CA GLY A 109 0.46 0.47 -3.52
C GLY A 109 -0.93 0.46 -4.15
N ASN A 110 -1.99 0.41 -3.36
CA ASN A 110 -3.36 0.42 -3.86
C ASN A 110 -3.80 1.84 -4.22
N ARG A 111 -4.09 2.09 -5.47
CA ARG A 111 -4.52 3.41 -5.97
C ARG A 111 -6.04 3.60 -6.01
N SER A 112 -6.81 2.58 -5.69
CA SER A 112 -8.26 2.71 -5.59
C SER A 112 -8.66 3.51 -4.34
N CYS A 113 -9.83 4.15 -4.37
CA CYS A 113 -10.34 4.87 -3.21
C CYS A 113 -10.78 3.87 -2.13
N HIS A 114 -10.12 3.90 -0.97
CA HIS A 114 -10.41 3.05 0.17
C HIS A 114 -10.06 3.74 1.49
N ALA A 115 -10.55 3.23 2.60
CA ALA A 115 -10.20 3.70 3.93
C ALA A 115 -9.23 2.72 4.60
N HIS A 116 -8.37 3.21 5.49
CA HIS A 116 -7.50 2.37 6.29
C HIS A 116 -8.02 2.27 7.72
N PHE A 117 -8.12 1.07 8.24
CA PHE A 117 -8.45 0.83 9.64
C PHE A 117 -7.21 0.31 10.37
N ARG A 118 -6.86 0.94 11.52
CA ARG A 118 -5.80 0.46 12.41
C ARG A 118 -6.38 -0.06 13.70
N CYS A 119 -6.02 -1.28 14.06
CA CYS A 119 -6.39 -1.86 15.34
C CYS A 119 -5.49 -1.32 16.46
N ASN A 120 -6.09 -0.72 17.49
CA ASN A 120 -5.37 -0.15 18.63
C ASN A 120 -4.69 -1.21 19.52
N ASN A 121 -5.16 -2.49 19.44
CA ASN A 121 -4.60 -3.56 20.26
C ASN A 121 -3.47 -4.32 19.56
N CYS A 122 -3.67 -4.77 18.31
CA CYS A 122 -2.68 -5.58 17.60
C CYS A 122 -1.90 -4.82 16.51
N GLY A 123 -2.18 -3.53 16.31
CA GLY A 123 -1.49 -2.67 15.35
C GLY A 123 -1.79 -2.96 13.87
N LYS A 124 -2.56 -4.01 13.55
CA LYS A 124 -2.85 -4.40 12.17
C LYS A 124 -3.56 -3.28 11.42
N ILE A 125 -3.07 -2.96 10.22
CA ILE A 125 -3.71 -2.06 9.27
C ILE A 125 -4.47 -2.89 8.23
N ILE A 126 -5.69 -2.49 7.91
CA ILE A 126 -6.62 -3.22 7.03
C ILE A 126 -7.30 -2.23 6.12
N ASP A 127 -7.39 -2.55 4.82
CA ASP A 127 -8.17 -1.79 3.86
C ASP A 127 -9.66 -2.06 4.04
N LEU A 128 -10.42 -0.98 4.05
CA LEU A 128 -11.88 -1.02 4.07
C LEU A 128 -12.42 -0.39 2.79
N LYS A 129 -13.30 -1.11 2.12
CA LYS A 129 -13.95 -0.63 0.89
C LYS A 129 -14.88 0.54 1.19
N MET A 130 -14.75 1.61 0.44
CA MET A 130 -15.64 2.76 0.54
C MET A 130 -16.85 2.61 -0.39
N LYS A 131 -18.00 3.09 0.05
CA LYS A 131 -19.23 3.15 -0.77
C LYS A 131 -19.25 4.36 -1.71
N LYS A 132 -18.53 5.42 -1.35
CA LYS A 132 -18.38 6.67 -2.11
C LYS A 132 -16.95 7.17 -1.98
N ASP A 133 -16.49 7.99 -2.91
CA ASP A 133 -15.19 8.65 -2.79
C ASP A 133 -15.20 9.72 -1.67
N PHE A 134 -14.01 10.13 -1.20
CA PHE A 134 -13.86 11.09 -0.10
C PHE A 134 -14.43 12.46 -0.45
N ILE A 135 -14.26 12.90 -1.70
CA ILE A 135 -14.62 14.24 -2.15
C ILE A 135 -16.14 14.42 -2.09
N SER A 136 -16.90 13.36 -2.40
CA SER A 136 -18.37 13.37 -2.31
C SER A 136 -18.90 13.46 -0.87
N LEU A 137 -18.03 13.31 0.14
CA LEU A 137 -18.39 13.41 1.56
C LEU A 137 -17.99 14.76 2.18
N VAL A 138 -17.34 15.64 1.40
CA VAL A 138 -16.85 16.95 1.87
C VAL A 138 -17.68 18.07 1.26
N GLU A 139 -18.18 18.97 2.09
CA GLU A 139 -18.83 20.21 1.69
C GLU A 139 -17.85 21.39 1.79
N GLY A 140 -18.03 22.45 0.97
CA GLY A 140 -17.21 23.65 1.02
C GLY A 140 -15.82 23.50 0.39
N GLY A 141 -15.64 22.50 -0.48
CA GLY A 141 -14.40 22.28 -1.22
C GLY A 141 -14.30 23.01 -2.55
N GLU A 142 -15.25 23.89 -2.88
CA GLU A 142 -15.30 24.59 -4.16
C GLU A 142 -14.11 25.52 -4.30
N GLY A 143 -13.40 25.39 -5.43
CA GLY A 143 -12.21 26.20 -5.74
C GLY A 143 -10.90 25.68 -5.18
N TYR A 144 -10.91 24.63 -4.34
CA TYR A 144 -9.68 23.98 -3.86
C TYR A 144 -9.22 22.91 -4.87
N LYS A 145 -7.90 22.85 -5.11
CA LYS A 145 -7.27 21.75 -5.83
C LYS A 145 -6.81 20.71 -4.79
N ILE A 146 -7.65 19.72 -4.51
CA ILE A 146 -7.31 18.63 -3.61
C ILE A 146 -6.32 17.69 -4.34
N THR A 147 -5.16 17.44 -3.74
CA THR A 147 -4.08 16.62 -4.30
C THR A 147 -3.92 15.28 -3.59
N ASP A 148 -4.43 15.15 -2.37
CA ASP A 148 -4.43 13.91 -1.58
C ASP A 148 -5.63 13.89 -0.65
N ALA A 149 -6.17 12.69 -0.39
CA ALA A 149 -7.23 12.47 0.58
C ALA A 149 -7.09 11.07 1.18
N GLN A 150 -7.00 10.97 2.50
CA GLN A 150 -6.86 9.72 3.23
C GLN A 150 -7.88 9.64 4.36
N LEU A 151 -8.58 8.51 4.49
CA LEU A 151 -9.50 8.25 5.60
C LEU A 151 -8.93 7.19 6.53
N TYR A 152 -8.72 7.59 7.78
CA TYR A 152 -8.21 6.72 8.83
C TYR A 152 -9.26 6.44 9.88
N LEU A 153 -9.48 5.16 10.15
CA LEU A 153 -10.33 4.66 11.21
C LEU A 153 -9.47 3.91 12.23
N LYS A 154 -9.68 4.15 13.52
CA LYS A 154 -8.96 3.48 14.61
C LYS A 154 -9.96 2.82 15.55
N GLY A 155 -9.62 1.63 16.07
CA GLY A 155 -10.51 0.89 16.98
C GLY A 155 -9.97 -0.50 17.29
N LEU A 156 -10.84 -1.47 17.55
CA LEU A 156 -10.46 -2.87 17.76
C LEU A 156 -10.94 -3.71 16.58
N CYS A 157 -10.07 -4.57 16.07
CA CYS A 157 -10.46 -5.53 15.04
C CYS A 157 -11.30 -6.68 15.64
N PRO A 158 -12.06 -7.43 14.82
CA PRO A 158 -12.93 -8.52 15.31
C PRO A 158 -12.20 -9.56 16.17
N ASN A 159 -10.93 -9.82 15.91
CA ASN A 159 -10.13 -10.76 16.70
C ASN A 159 -9.72 -10.19 18.07
N CYS A 160 -9.64 -8.87 18.20
CA CYS A 160 -9.27 -8.20 19.44
C CYS A 160 -10.48 -7.84 20.30
N ILE A 161 -11.67 -7.73 19.71
CA ILE A 161 -12.94 -7.53 20.46
C ILE A 161 -13.34 -8.80 21.23
N LYS A 162 -13.02 -10.00 20.65
CA LYS A 162 -13.39 -11.30 21.19
C LYS A 162 -12.47 -11.80 22.32
N LYS A 163 -11.40 -11.07 22.61
CA LYS A 163 -10.46 -11.34 23.72
C LYS A 163 -10.82 -10.50 24.93
#